data_02bc0a216ad8c15c9eee45c14fdff412
#
_entry.id   02bc0a216ad8c15c9eee45c14fdff412
#
_cell.length_a   1.000
_cell.length_b   1.000
_cell.length_c   1.000
_cell.angle_alpha   90.00
_cell.angle_beta   90.00
_cell.angle_gamma   90.00
#
_symmetry.space_group_name_H-M   'P 1'
#
loop_
_entity.id
_entity.type
_entity.pdbx_description
1 polymer ?
#
loop_
_entity_poly.entity_id
_entity_poly.type
_entity_poly.pdbx_seq_one_letter_code
_entity_poly.pdbx_strand_id
1 'polypeptide(L)'
;MSLQANNITVHTFKTVVLFSPWNARPDERPECMKVGFGSVGFFRRACSFLDSPGNPLPAPSNLHLLGNKLDPAVQVEALKLVRYPIKSKQKNQKTKGSTCRFCRIKHGLDSTCTHQKGDVIDWGSGIRSFWAGMTEAGGIRALSEFLEENNGERMKNFDSNERHRADRKSTAIISPYVRFGQLSPRFIVHLAKQKYGHRVSQTFLRRLIWRDLAYWSLWKFPDLPTVSFRLQYEQQKWNPDPNGTLLQAWQQGRTGYPLVDAAMRQLWSVGWMPNYMRHIVAGFLIEYLNLHWIHGERWFHKTLVDADVAINAYMW
;
A
#
# COMPACT_ATOMS: atom_id res chain seq x y z
N MET A 1 -26.91 5.28 -14.52
CA MET A 1 -26.97 5.45 -16.01
C MET A 1 -25.59 5.13 -16.55
N SER A 2 -25.50 4.25 -17.54
CA SER A 2 -24.23 3.89 -18.19
C SER A 2 -23.73 5.06 -19.01
N LEU A 3 -22.42 5.38 -18.95
CA LEU A 3 -21.78 6.41 -19.75
C LEU A 3 -21.98 6.18 -21.27
N GLN A 4 -22.09 4.92 -21.68
CA GLN A 4 -22.38 4.54 -23.06
C GLN A 4 -23.77 4.98 -23.54
N ALA A 5 -24.76 5.09 -22.64
CA ALA A 5 -26.09 5.55 -22.99
C ALA A 5 -26.15 7.04 -23.40
N ASN A 6 -25.06 7.78 -23.14
CA ASN A 6 -24.93 9.20 -23.47
C ASN A 6 -23.97 9.46 -24.64
N ASN A 7 -23.68 8.46 -25.49
CA ASN A 7 -22.70 8.55 -26.59
C ASN A 7 -21.28 8.93 -26.15
N ILE A 8 -20.91 8.63 -24.92
CA ILE A 8 -19.56 8.87 -24.41
C ILE A 8 -18.70 7.65 -24.73
N THR A 9 -17.66 7.84 -25.54
CA THR A 9 -16.68 6.79 -25.82
C THR A 9 -15.84 6.54 -24.58
N VAL A 10 -15.89 5.30 -24.05
CA VAL A 10 -15.13 4.90 -22.88
C VAL A 10 -13.93 4.06 -23.31
N HIS A 11 -12.74 4.58 -23.03
CA HIS A 11 -11.49 3.84 -23.24
C HIS A 11 -10.95 3.36 -21.90
N THR A 12 -10.61 2.07 -21.81
CA THR A 12 -9.99 1.48 -20.62
C THR A 12 -8.51 1.24 -20.85
N PHE A 13 -7.69 1.67 -19.90
CA PHE A 13 -6.24 1.52 -19.97
C PHE A 13 -5.72 0.72 -18.77
N LYS A 14 -4.71 -0.12 -19.00
CA LYS A 14 -4.01 -0.84 -17.93
C LYS A 14 -3.00 0.10 -17.28
N THR A 15 -3.37 0.73 -16.18
CA THR A 15 -2.52 1.73 -15.51
C THR A 15 -1.73 1.16 -14.33
N VAL A 16 -2.32 0.25 -13.56
CA VAL A 16 -1.75 -0.26 -12.31
C VAL A 16 -1.25 -1.70 -12.37
N VAL A 17 -1.49 -2.42 -13.47
CA VAL A 17 -1.08 -3.81 -13.67
C VAL A 17 -0.27 -3.96 -14.96
N LEU A 18 0.62 -4.96 -15.00
CA LEU A 18 1.40 -5.33 -16.19
C LEU A 18 0.54 -6.14 -17.16
N PHE A 19 -0.20 -7.11 -16.63
CA PHE A 19 -1.08 -8.00 -17.38
C PHE A 19 -2.52 -7.79 -16.97
N SER A 20 -3.47 -8.01 -17.88
CA SER A 20 -4.89 -8.01 -17.53
C SER A 20 -5.19 -9.24 -16.68
N PRO A 21 -5.67 -9.09 -15.43
CA PRO A 21 -5.91 -10.23 -14.55
C PRO A 21 -6.86 -11.26 -15.16
N TRP A 22 -7.91 -10.80 -15.81
CA TRP A 22 -8.94 -11.65 -16.43
C TRP A 22 -8.45 -12.43 -17.65
N ASN A 23 -7.30 -12.07 -18.24
CA ASN A 23 -6.68 -12.82 -19.35
C ASN A 23 -5.74 -13.92 -18.86
N ALA A 24 -5.26 -13.84 -17.63
CA ALA A 24 -4.43 -14.88 -17.05
C ALA A 24 -5.32 -16.03 -16.59
N ARG A 25 -5.28 -17.14 -17.30
CA ARG A 25 -6.03 -18.36 -16.96
C ARG A 25 -5.11 -19.33 -16.23
N PRO A 26 -5.50 -19.84 -15.06
CA PRO A 26 -4.87 -21.04 -14.55
C PRO A 26 -5.09 -22.17 -15.55
N ASP A 27 -4.16 -23.10 -15.58
CA ASP A 27 -4.28 -24.33 -16.35
C ASP A 27 -5.69 -24.91 -16.18
N GLU A 28 -6.35 -25.38 -17.25
CA GLU A 28 -7.78 -25.73 -17.28
C GLU A 28 -8.17 -26.88 -16.34
N ARG A 29 -7.26 -27.35 -15.51
CA ARG A 29 -7.56 -28.33 -14.49
C ARG A 29 -8.58 -27.79 -13.48
N PRO A 30 -9.71 -28.53 -13.23
CA PRO A 30 -10.78 -28.06 -12.34
C PRO A 30 -10.29 -27.68 -10.93
N GLU A 31 -9.23 -28.33 -10.45
CA GLU A 31 -8.63 -28.08 -9.14
C GLU A 31 -7.95 -26.70 -9.06
N CYS A 32 -7.26 -26.27 -10.14
CA CYS A 32 -6.62 -24.95 -10.20
C CYS A 32 -7.65 -23.81 -10.29
N MET A 33 -8.81 -24.08 -10.87
CA MET A 33 -9.92 -23.11 -10.94
C MET A 33 -10.57 -22.82 -9.59
N LYS A 34 -10.51 -23.78 -8.64
CA LYS A 34 -11.06 -23.62 -7.27
C LYS A 34 -10.06 -22.95 -6.32
N VAL A 35 -8.77 -23.19 -6.49
CA VAL A 35 -7.71 -22.81 -5.53
C VAL A 35 -6.88 -21.62 -6.02
N GLY A 36 -7.06 -21.15 -7.25
CA GLY A 36 -6.27 -20.09 -7.87
C GLY A 36 -4.86 -20.54 -8.27
N PHE A 37 -3.96 -19.57 -8.45
CA PHE A 37 -2.62 -19.87 -8.97
C PHE A 37 -1.66 -20.51 -7.96
N GLY A 38 -1.97 -20.52 -6.68
CA GLY A 38 -1.12 -21.11 -5.63
C GLY A 38 0.27 -20.48 -5.46
N SER A 39 0.88 -19.93 -6.51
CA SER A 39 2.17 -19.25 -6.44
C SER A 39 2.35 -18.20 -7.54
N VAL A 40 3.18 -17.18 -7.26
CA VAL A 40 3.57 -16.17 -8.27
C VAL A 40 4.35 -16.77 -9.43
N GLY A 41 5.08 -17.86 -9.21
CA GLY A 41 5.81 -18.56 -10.27
C GLY A 41 4.87 -19.18 -11.29
N PHE A 42 3.77 -19.77 -10.82
CA PHE A 42 2.75 -20.35 -11.68
C PHE A 42 1.96 -19.26 -12.41
N PHE A 43 1.56 -18.19 -11.72
CA PHE A 43 0.93 -17.02 -12.33
C PHE A 43 1.82 -16.40 -13.41
N ARG A 44 3.12 -16.21 -13.15
CA ARG A 44 4.07 -15.70 -14.14
C ARG A 44 4.17 -16.58 -15.39
N ARG A 45 4.13 -17.89 -15.24
CA ARG A 45 4.08 -18.81 -16.40
C ARG A 45 2.79 -18.64 -17.19
N ALA A 46 1.64 -18.53 -16.52
CA ALA A 46 0.39 -18.25 -17.22
C ALA A 46 0.43 -16.90 -17.96
N CYS A 47 1.02 -15.87 -17.37
CA CYS A 47 1.21 -14.59 -18.03
C CYS A 47 2.22 -14.62 -19.20
N SER A 48 3.15 -15.59 -19.26
CA SER A 48 4.10 -15.69 -20.37
C SER A 48 3.45 -16.13 -21.69
N PHE A 49 2.23 -16.65 -21.64
CA PHE A 49 1.40 -16.93 -22.82
C PHE A 49 0.56 -15.72 -23.26
N LEU A 50 0.56 -14.65 -22.47
CA LEU A 50 -0.06 -13.38 -22.84
C LEU A 50 0.96 -12.48 -23.55
N ASP A 51 0.46 -11.51 -24.27
CA ASP A 51 1.32 -10.50 -24.88
C ASP A 51 2.22 -9.85 -23.85
N SER A 52 3.48 -9.64 -24.21
CA SER A 52 4.44 -8.91 -23.37
C SER A 52 3.85 -7.55 -22.96
N PRO A 53 4.09 -7.09 -21.73
CA PRO A 53 3.73 -5.72 -21.38
C PRO A 53 4.31 -4.76 -22.41
N GLY A 54 3.46 -4.05 -23.13
CA GLY A 54 3.90 -3.10 -24.14
C GLY A 54 4.84 -2.05 -23.58
N ASN A 55 5.60 -1.39 -24.44
CA ASN A 55 6.41 -0.25 -24.05
C ASN A 55 5.57 0.83 -23.39
N PRO A 56 6.16 1.65 -22.49
CA PRO A 56 5.48 2.82 -21.97
C PRO A 56 5.00 3.70 -23.11
N LEU A 57 3.78 4.19 -23.00
CA LEU A 57 3.29 5.18 -23.96
C LEU A 57 4.07 6.49 -23.75
N PRO A 58 4.43 7.21 -24.83
CA PRO A 58 5.03 8.52 -24.70
C PRO A 58 4.07 9.47 -24.00
N ALA A 59 4.59 10.45 -23.27
CA ALA A 59 3.78 11.52 -22.74
C ALA A 59 3.09 12.25 -23.92
N PRO A 60 1.79 12.58 -23.81
CA PRO A 60 1.11 13.33 -24.86
C PRO A 60 1.79 14.70 -25.04
N SER A 61 2.20 15.01 -26.27
CA SER A 61 2.86 16.27 -26.61
C SER A 61 1.89 17.47 -26.52
N ASN A 62 0.60 17.22 -26.72
CA ASN A 62 -0.46 18.21 -26.60
C ASN A 62 -1.65 17.58 -25.88
N LEU A 63 -1.98 18.10 -24.71
CA LEU A 63 -3.26 17.85 -24.07
C LEU A 63 -4.26 18.85 -24.66
N HIS A 64 -5.04 18.42 -25.65
CA HIS A 64 -6.25 19.13 -25.99
C HIS A 64 -7.25 18.91 -24.86
N LEU A 65 -7.18 19.75 -23.84
CA LEU A 65 -8.25 19.86 -22.87
C LEU A 65 -9.49 20.24 -23.64
N LEU A 66 -10.49 19.38 -23.65
CA LEU A 66 -11.81 19.64 -24.20
C LEU A 66 -12.34 20.97 -23.60
N GLY A 67 -12.13 22.08 -24.35
CA GLY A 67 -12.67 23.40 -24.08
C GLY A 67 -12.43 23.91 -22.65
N ASN A 68 -11.99 25.12 -22.53
CA ASN A 68 -11.81 25.92 -21.31
C ASN A 68 -13.09 26.10 -20.44
N LYS A 69 -13.92 25.06 -20.31
CA LYS A 69 -15.18 25.04 -19.57
C LYS A 69 -15.28 23.86 -18.63
N LEU A 70 -14.20 23.48 -17.96
CA LEU A 70 -14.38 23.03 -16.61
C LEU A 70 -14.62 24.31 -15.80
N ASP A 71 -15.90 24.54 -15.50
CA ASP A 71 -16.32 25.59 -14.59
C ASP A 71 -15.37 25.55 -13.37
N PRO A 72 -14.61 26.63 -13.07
CA PRO A 72 -13.77 26.70 -11.89
C PRO A 72 -14.53 26.42 -10.60
N ALA A 73 -15.87 26.48 -10.65
CA ALA A 73 -16.75 26.13 -9.56
C ALA A 73 -16.91 24.61 -9.32
N VAL A 74 -16.44 23.73 -10.22
CA VAL A 74 -16.18 22.34 -9.87
C VAL A 74 -14.81 22.25 -9.19
N GLN A 75 -14.62 23.11 -8.22
CA GLN A 75 -13.51 23.01 -7.29
C GLN A 75 -13.64 21.70 -6.49
N VAL A 76 -12.52 21.15 -6.07
CA VAL A 76 -12.42 19.98 -5.20
C VAL A 76 -13.38 20.07 -3.99
N GLU A 77 -13.78 21.24 -3.59
CA GLU A 77 -14.80 21.56 -2.57
C GLU A 77 -16.23 21.14 -2.98
N ALA A 78 -16.59 21.21 -4.26
CA ALA A 78 -17.89 20.77 -4.74
C ALA A 78 -18.04 19.24 -4.74
N LEU A 79 -16.93 18.51 -4.83
CA LEU A 79 -16.91 17.06 -4.73
C LEU A 79 -17.07 16.56 -3.28
N LYS A 80 -17.19 17.47 -2.30
CA LYS A 80 -17.25 17.12 -0.85
C LYS A 80 -16.18 16.08 -0.43
N LEU A 81 -15.09 16.01 -1.17
CA LEU A 81 -13.93 15.18 -0.86
C LEU A 81 -13.20 15.85 0.32
N VAL A 82 -13.82 15.65 1.46
CA VAL A 82 -13.19 15.55 2.78
C VAL A 82 -12.37 16.74 3.24
N ARG A 83 -13.03 17.74 3.74
CA ARG A 83 -12.62 18.29 5.03
C ARG A 83 -13.52 17.66 6.09
N TYR A 84 -13.00 16.76 6.89
CA TYR A 84 -13.60 16.46 8.18
C TYR A 84 -13.20 17.57 9.15
N PRO A 85 -14.02 18.60 9.36
CA PRO A 85 -13.89 19.41 10.55
C PRO A 85 -14.47 18.57 11.68
N ILE A 86 -13.61 17.98 12.49
CA ILE A 86 -14.04 17.52 13.81
C ILE A 86 -14.29 18.79 14.62
N LYS A 87 -15.43 19.43 14.37
CA LYS A 87 -15.97 20.45 15.27
C LYS A 87 -16.56 19.73 16.48
N SER A 88 -15.74 19.40 17.45
CA SER A 88 -16.26 19.14 18.79
C SER A 88 -16.53 20.48 19.49
N LYS A 89 -17.75 20.97 19.41
CA LYS A 89 -18.24 21.96 20.38
C LYS A 89 -18.37 21.26 21.74
N GLN A 90 -17.36 21.32 22.57
CA GLN A 90 -17.51 21.02 23.99
C GLN A 90 -16.65 21.98 24.83
N LYS A 91 -17.32 22.58 25.82
CA LYS A 91 -16.80 23.56 26.78
C LYS A 91 -15.61 23.02 27.59
N ASN A 92 -14.66 23.89 27.81
CA ASN A 92 -13.43 23.72 28.57
C ASN A 92 -13.63 23.03 29.93
N GLN A 93 -13.09 21.85 30.09
CA GLN A 93 -12.67 21.33 31.39
C GLN A 93 -11.18 20.94 31.28
N LYS A 94 -10.36 21.71 32.00
CA LYS A 94 -8.93 21.38 32.18
C LYS A 94 -8.81 20.12 33.02
N THR A 95 -8.50 19.00 32.42
CA THR A 95 -8.06 17.82 33.15
C THR A 95 -6.54 17.81 33.19
N LYS A 96 -6.01 18.16 34.38
CA LYS A 96 -4.58 17.96 34.69
C LYS A 96 -4.29 16.46 34.70
N GLY A 97 -3.30 16.03 33.92
CA GLY A 97 -2.57 14.76 34.18
C GLY A 97 -2.77 13.60 33.23
N SER A 98 -3.50 13.69 32.11
CA SER A 98 -3.53 12.59 31.13
C SER A 98 -2.94 13.00 29.78
N THR A 99 -1.88 12.33 29.38
CA THR A 99 -1.31 12.45 28.03
C THR A 99 -2.37 12.05 26.99
N CYS A 100 -2.67 12.92 26.02
CA CYS A 100 -3.63 12.59 24.97
C CYS A 100 -3.10 11.41 24.13
N ARG A 101 -4.01 10.67 23.50
CA ARG A 101 -3.67 9.51 22.67
C ARG A 101 -2.64 9.85 21.58
N PHE A 102 -2.72 11.04 21.00
CA PHE A 102 -1.81 11.52 19.96
C PHE A 102 -0.39 11.73 20.49
N CYS A 103 -0.22 12.46 21.59
CA CYS A 103 1.09 12.70 22.21
C CYS A 103 1.72 11.38 22.65
N ARG A 104 0.93 10.46 23.18
CA ARG A 104 1.39 9.14 23.60
C ARG A 104 1.96 8.31 22.44
N ILE A 105 1.35 8.39 21.27
CA ILE A 105 1.84 7.68 20.07
C ILE A 105 3.08 8.37 19.50
N LYS A 106 3.07 9.72 19.44
CA LYS A 106 4.15 10.48 18.79
C LYS A 106 5.40 10.61 19.66
N HIS A 107 5.25 10.79 20.97
CA HIS A 107 6.34 11.17 21.87
C HIS A 107 6.61 10.20 23.02
N GLY A 108 5.83 9.12 23.15
CA GLY A 108 5.94 8.15 24.23
C GLY A 108 5.15 8.53 25.49
N LEU A 109 5.33 7.71 26.54
CA LEU A 109 4.53 7.80 27.78
C LEU A 109 4.86 9.01 28.66
N ASP A 110 6.10 9.51 28.55
CA ASP A 110 6.62 10.54 29.48
C ASP A 110 6.48 11.97 28.97
N SER A 111 5.89 12.16 27.77
CA SER A 111 5.71 13.50 27.22
C SER A 111 4.48 14.18 27.81
N THR A 112 4.67 15.39 28.32
CA THR A 112 3.57 16.26 28.72
C THR A 112 2.73 16.63 27.52
N CYS A 113 1.42 16.39 27.60
CA CYS A 113 0.50 16.73 26.52
C CYS A 113 0.29 18.25 26.47
N THR A 114 0.69 18.86 25.37
CA THR A 114 0.49 20.29 25.11
C THR A 114 -0.85 20.61 24.44
N HIS A 115 -1.59 19.57 23.98
CA HIS A 115 -2.89 19.77 23.34
C HIS A 115 -3.98 20.05 24.36
N GLN A 116 -4.75 21.11 24.10
CA GLN A 116 -5.94 21.42 24.87
C GLN A 116 -7.17 20.73 24.28
N LYS A 117 -8.21 20.55 25.10
CA LYS A 117 -9.48 19.99 24.63
C LYS A 117 -10.12 20.96 23.64
N GLY A 118 -10.19 20.59 22.38
CA GLY A 118 -10.67 21.44 21.29
C GLY A 118 -9.62 21.80 20.25
N ASP A 119 -8.34 21.49 20.49
CA ASP A 119 -7.30 21.66 19.49
C ASP A 119 -7.55 20.73 18.31
N VAL A 120 -7.39 21.25 17.11
CA VAL A 120 -7.40 20.45 15.89
C VAL A 120 -6.08 19.69 15.81
N ILE A 121 -6.13 18.38 16.08
CA ILE A 121 -4.96 17.53 15.99
C ILE A 121 -4.70 17.22 14.51
N ASP A 122 -3.60 17.70 13.97
CA ASP A 122 -3.16 17.36 12.62
C ASP A 122 -2.48 16.00 12.57
N TRP A 123 -3.29 14.96 12.39
CA TRP A 123 -2.83 13.58 12.26
C TRP A 123 -1.93 13.33 11.03
N GLY A 124 -2.10 14.16 10.00
CA GLY A 124 -1.44 13.99 8.72
C GLY A 124 -0.13 14.74 8.57
N SER A 125 0.30 15.55 9.56
CA SER A 125 1.50 16.39 9.40
C SER A 125 2.76 15.60 9.05
N GLY A 126 3.01 14.52 9.76
CA GLY A 126 4.16 13.64 9.49
C GLY A 126 4.11 12.99 8.10
N ILE A 127 2.91 12.50 7.73
CA ILE A 127 2.68 11.89 6.41
C ILE A 127 2.89 12.93 5.31
N ARG A 128 2.27 14.12 5.41
CA ARG A 128 2.43 15.19 4.42
C ARG A 128 3.88 15.65 4.27
N SER A 129 4.59 15.79 5.39
CA SER A 129 6.00 16.17 5.38
C SER A 129 6.87 15.11 4.70
N PHE A 130 6.67 13.85 5.02
CA PHE A 130 7.44 12.75 4.44
C PHE A 130 7.16 12.57 2.94
N TRP A 131 5.90 12.76 2.51
CA TRP A 131 5.45 12.60 1.13
C TRP A 131 5.22 13.94 0.42
N ALA A 132 5.92 14.99 0.80
CA ALA A 132 5.74 16.33 0.20
C ALA A 132 5.96 16.38 -1.32
N GLY A 133 6.79 15.47 -1.84
CA GLY A 133 7.06 15.32 -3.29
C GLY A 133 6.20 14.27 -3.99
N MET A 134 4.99 13.98 -3.52
CA MET A 134 4.12 12.93 -4.08
C MET A 134 3.45 13.41 -5.39
N THR A 135 4.26 13.45 -6.43
CA THR A 135 3.92 13.81 -7.81
C THR A 135 4.52 12.78 -8.75
N GLU A 136 4.15 12.80 -10.03
CA GLU A 136 4.79 11.98 -11.06
C GLU A 136 6.31 12.21 -11.10
N ALA A 137 6.74 13.47 -11.12
CA ALA A 137 8.16 13.84 -11.08
C ALA A 137 8.86 13.31 -9.81
N GLY A 138 8.17 13.34 -8.66
CA GLY A 138 8.66 12.74 -7.41
C GLY A 138 8.82 11.23 -7.51
N GLY A 139 7.88 10.54 -8.16
CA GLY A 139 7.96 9.10 -8.40
C GLY A 139 9.11 8.71 -9.33
N ILE A 140 9.29 9.45 -10.43
CA ILE A 140 10.40 9.26 -11.37
C ILE A 140 11.73 9.46 -10.64
N ARG A 141 11.86 10.52 -9.84
CA ARG A 141 13.05 10.78 -9.04
C ARG A 141 13.36 9.67 -8.06
N ALA A 142 12.35 9.20 -7.30
CA ALA A 142 12.52 8.10 -6.35
C ALA A 142 12.96 6.79 -7.05
N LEU A 143 12.44 6.52 -8.25
CA LEU A 143 12.86 5.39 -9.06
C LEU A 143 14.29 5.57 -9.56
N SER A 144 14.66 6.75 -10.07
CA SER A 144 16.02 7.05 -10.52
C SER A 144 17.02 6.94 -9.38
N GLU A 145 16.72 7.49 -8.22
CA GLU A 145 17.55 7.34 -7.01
C GLU A 145 17.80 5.86 -6.68
N PHE A 146 16.74 5.02 -6.74
CA PHE A 146 16.88 3.59 -6.47
C PHE A 146 17.76 2.88 -7.51
N LEU A 147 17.64 3.26 -8.79
CA LEU A 147 18.37 2.63 -9.89
C LEU A 147 19.80 3.17 -10.06
N GLU A 148 20.10 4.36 -9.55
CA GLU A 148 21.33 5.09 -9.90
C GLU A 148 22.22 5.43 -8.72
N GLU A 149 21.65 5.68 -7.56
CA GLU A 149 22.39 6.06 -6.37
C GLU A 149 23.47 5.02 -6.02
N ASN A 150 24.67 5.48 -5.73
CA ASN A 150 25.84 4.63 -5.47
C ASN A 150 26.07 3.58 -6.57
N ASN A 151 26.00 4.00 -7.84
CA ASN A 151 26.18 3.11 -8.99
C ASN A 151 25.14 1.95 -9.01
N GLY A 152 23.93 2.21 -8.49
CA GLY A 152 22.82 1.26 -8.44
C GLY A 152 23.02 0.13 -7.43
N GLU A 153 23.77 0.36 -6.38
CA GLU A 153 24.03 -0.64 -5.33
C GLU A 153 22.74 -1.25 -4.77
N ARG A 154 21.75 -0.41 -4.47
CA ARG A 154 20.46 -0.90 -3.94
C ARG A 154 19.75 -1.85 -4.89
N MET A 155 19.80 -1.58 -6.19
CA MET A 155 19.19 -2.45 -7.20
C MET A 155 20.00 -3.72 -7.39
N LYS A 156 21.32 -3.65 -7.46
CA LYS A 156 22.22 -4.80 -7.61
C LYS A 156 22.11 -5.75 -6.42
N ASN A 157 21.97 -5.20 -5.22
CA ASN A 157 21.87 -5.96 -3.97
C ASN A 157 20.42 -6.30 -3.58
N PHE A 158 19.43 -5.98 -4.45
CA PHE A 158 18.02 -6.21 -4.13
C PHE A 158 17.67 -7.69 -3.94
N ASP A 159 18.44 -8.59 -4.53
CA ASP A 159 18.26 -10.04 -4.41
C ASP A 159 18.89 -10.63 -3.13
N SER A 160 19.81 -9.90 -2.52
CA SER A 160 20.48 -10.26 -1.27
C SER A 160 19.61 -9.95 -0.05
N ASN A 161 20.11 -10.28 1.14
CA ASN A 161 19.47 -9.93 2.42
C ASN A 161 19.48 -8.42 2.72
N GLU A 162 20.21 -7.61 1.95
CA GLU A 162 20.28 -6.17 2.13
C GLU A 162 18.90 -5.49 2.05
N ARG A 163 17.99 -5.99 1.20
CA ARG A 163 16.60 -5.48 1.14
C ARG A 163 15.80 -5.66 2.42
N HIS A 164 16.26 -6.52 3.33
CA HIS A 164 15.61 -6.79 4.61
C HIS A 164 16.09 -5.88 5.73
N ARG A 165 17.10 -5.07 5.48
CA ARG A 165 17.65 -4.16 6.48
C ARG A 165 16.67 -3.04 6.80
N ALA A 166 16.44 -2.85 8.11
CA ALA A 166 15.57 -1.79 8.61
C ALA A 166 16.33 -0.51 9.00
N ASP A 167 17.66 -0.61 9.12
CA ASP A 167 18.56 0.47 9.55
C ASP A 167 18.95 1.43 8.43
N ARG A 168 18.64 1.10 7.17
CA ARG A 168 18.95 1.93 6.01
C ARG A 168 17.94 1.82 4.89
N LYS A 169 17.99 2.77 3.94
CA LYS A 169 17.19 2.72 2.72
C LYS A 169 17.68 1.60 1.80
N SER A 170 17.09 0.42 1.88
CA SER A 170 17.45 -0.75 1.07
C SER A 170 16.45 -1.05 -0.06
N THR A 171 15.31 -0.37 -0.10
CA THR A 171 14.23 -0.59 -1.08
C THR A 171 13.91 0.69 -1.86
N ALA A 172 13.14 0.54 -2.95
CA ALA A 172 12.83 1.65 -3.86
C ALA A 172 11.90 2.73 -3.27
N ILE A 173 11.07 2.40 -2.29
CA ILE A 173 10.06 3.29 -1.66
C ILE A 173 9.14 3.96 -2.70
N ILE A 174 8.77 3.23 -3.77
CA ILE A 174 7.93 3.74 -4.87
C ILE A 174 6.48 3.26 -4.82
N SER A 175 6.12 2.43 -3.86
CA SER A 175 4.79 1.81 -3.79
C SER A 175 3.62 2.81 -3.76
N PRO A 176 3.68 3.96 -3.05
CA PRO A 176 2.61 4.94 -3.12
C PRO A 176 2.43 5.56 -4.51
N TYR A 177 3.51 5.88 -5.20
CA TYR A 177 3.46 6.43 -6.56
C TYR A 177 2.82 5.44 -7.55
N VAL A 178 3.13 4.15 -7.39
CA VAL A 178 2.49 3.08 -8.20
C VAL A 178 1.02 2.92 -7.83
N ARG A 179 0.68 3.03 -6.54
CA ARG A 179 -0.69 2.92 -6.04
C ARG A 179 -1.61 3.99 -6.63
N PHE A 180 -1.13 5.22 -6.71
CA PHE A 180 -1.90 6.35 -7.24
C PHE A 180 -1.70 6.59 -8.74
N GLY A 181 -1.01 5.68 -9.44
CA GLY A 181 -0.82 5.78 -10.89
C GLY A 181 0.14 6.87 -11.34
N GLN A 182 0.87 7.51 -10.42
CA GLN A 182 1.90 8.51 -10.70
C GLN A 182 3.16 7.89 -11.30
N LEU A 183 3.33 6.59 -11.12
CA LEU A 183 4.44 5.81 -11.69
C LEU A 183 3.89 4.52 -12.30
N SER A 184 4.02 4.38 -13.61
CA SER A 184 3.52 3.21 -14.33
C SER A 184 4.39 1.97 -14.06
N PRO A 185 3.80 0.80 -13.73
CA PRO A 185 4.54 -0.47 -13.65
C PRO A 185 5.31 -0.80 -14.94
N ARG A 186 4.76 -0.47 -16.12
CA ARG A 186 5.44 -0.69 -17.41
C ARG A 186 6.69 0.16 -17.54
N PHE A 187 6.63 1.42 -17.10
CA PHE A 187 7.78 2.32 -17.09
C PHE A 187 8.89 1.80 -16.17
N ILE A 188 8.53 1.32 -14.97
CA ILE A 188 9.47 0.69 -14.04
C ILE A 188 10.15 -0.53 -14.69
N VAL A 189 9.38 -1.42 -15.31
CA VAL A 189 9.90 -2.62 -15.99
C VAL A 189 10.84 -2.22 -17.12
N HIS A 190 10.44 -1.26 -17.94
CA HIS A 190 11.24 -0.80 -19.08
C HIS A 190 12.60 -0.25 -18.60
N LEU A 191 12.61 0.71 -17.69
CA LEU A 191 13.85 1.31 -17.18
C LEU A 191 14.76 0.29 -16.47
N ALA A 192 14.20 -0.55 -15.61
CA ALA A 192 14.99 -1.55 -14.88
C ALA A 192 15.63 -2.56 -15.82
N LYS A 193 14.91 -3.03 -16.85
CA LYS A 193 15.45 -3.95 -17.86
C LYS A 193 16.48 -3.28 -18.75
N GLN A 194 16.24 -2.05 -19.19
CA GLN A 194 17.15 -1.30 -20.02
C GLN A 194 18.50 -1.11 -19.32
N LYS A 195 18.48 -0.79 -18.03
CA LYS A 195 19.69 -0.45 -17.27
C LYS A 195 20.45 -1.68 -16.75
N TYR A 196 19.75 -2.68 -16.27
CA TYR A 196 20.34 -3.84 -15.57
C TYR A 196 20.13 -5.18 -16.27
N GLY A 197 19.41 -5.20 -17.37
CA GLY A 197 19.02 -6.43 -18.03
C GLY A 197 18.00 -7.24 -17.20
N HIS A 198 17.56 -8.35 -17.78
CA HIS A 198 16.50 -9.18 -17.19
C HIS A 198 16.96 -9.91 -15.91
N ARG A 199 18.19 -10.39 -15.88
CA ARG A 199 18.69 -11.24 -14.78
C ARG A 199 18.78 -10.48 -13.46
N VAL A 200 19.41 -9.31 -13.47
CA VAL A 200 19.61 -8.49 -12.26
C VAL A 200 18.30 -7.89 -11.76
N SER A 201 17.41 -7.50 -12.67
CA SER A 201 16.14 -6.89 -12.30
C SER A 201 15.04 -7.89 -11.91
N GLN A 202 15.27 -9.19 -12.06
CA GLN A 202 14.21 -10.22 -11.95
C GLN A 202 13.48 -10.21 -10.61
N THR A 203 14.20 -10.18 -9.49
CA THR A 203 13.57 -10.21 -8.16
C THR A 203 12.79 -8.92 -7.88
N PHE A 204 13.32 -7.78 -8.30
CA PHE A 204 12.62 -6.51 -8.19
C PHE A 204 11.33 -6.51 -9.03
N LEU A 205 11.41 -6.91 -10.31
CA LEU A 205 10.28 -6.97 -11.22
C LEU A 205 9.22 -7.99 -10.77
N ARG A 206 9.64 -9.08 -10.13
CA ARG A 206 8.71 -10.05 -9.55
C ARG A 206 7.74 -9.41 -8.54
N ARG A 207 8.13 -8.31 -7.86
CA ARG A 207 7.23 -7.58 -6.96
C ARG A 207 6.05 -6.94 -7.68
N LEU A 208 6.24 -6.50 -8.92
CA LEU A 208 5.15 -5.97 -9.74
C LEU A 208 4.21 -7.10 -10.20
N ILE A 209 4.75 -8.28 -10.49
CA ILE A 209 3.93 -9.46 -10.85
C ILE A 209 3.10 -9.93 -9.66
N TRP A 210 3.60 -9.80 -8.42
CA TRP A 210 2.81 -10.04 -7.22
C TRP A 210 1.59 -9.13 -7.12
N ARG A 211 1.70 -7.89 -7.55
CA ARG A 211 0.54 -6.99 -7.66
C ARG A 211 -0.52 -7.55 -8.60
N ASP A 212 -0.10 -7.96 -9.78
CA ASP A 212 -1.02 -8.50 -10.80
C ASP A 212 -1.73 -9.74 -10.28
N LEU A 213 -0.99 -10.63 -9.59
CA LEU A 213 -1.58 -11.80 -8.94
C LEU A 213 -2.59 -11.42 -7.85
N ALA A 214 -2.32 -10.40 -7.04
CA ALA A 214 -3.25 -9.92 -6.03
C ALA A 214 -4.55 -9.40 -6.66
N TYR A 215 -4.46 -8.62 -7.73
CA TYR A 215 -5.61 -8.15 -8.49
C TYR A 215 -6.39 -9.29 -9.13
N TRP A 216 -5.70 -10.29 -9.68
CA TRP A 216 -6.33 -11.50 -10.19
C TRP A 216 -7.07 -12.25 -9.09
N SER A 217 -6.45 -12.38 -7.92
CA SER A 217 -7.04 -13.08 -6.78
C SER A 217 -8.29 -12.36 -6.28
N LEU A 218 -8.26 -11.04 -6.14
CA LEU A 218 -9.44 -10.27 -5.74
C LEU A 218 -10.57 -10.34 -6.77
N TRP A 219 -10.22 -10.31 -8.07
CA TRP A 219 -11.21 -10.46 -9.14
C TRP A 219 -11.88 -11.84 -9.11
N LYS A 220 -11.10 -12.88 -8.83
CA LYS A 220 -11.61 -14.25 -8.76
C LYS A 220 -12.33 -14.56 -7.45
N PHE A 221 -11.89 -13.98 -6.37
CA PHE A 221 -12.39 -14.16 -5.00
C PHE A 221 -12.72 -12.80 -4.38
N PRO A 222 -13.91 -12.22 -4.69
CA PRO A 222 -14.27 -10.87 -4.26
C PRO A 222 -14.30 -10.68 -2.74
N ASP A 223 -14.57 -11.76 -1.99
CA ASP A 223 -14.68 -11.76 -0.53
C ASP A 223 -13.31 -11.83 0.17
N LEU A 224 -12.21 -11.89 -0.59
CA LEU A 224 -10.85 -11.97 -0.07
C LEU A 224 -10.51 -10.96 1.05
N PRO A 225 -11.04 -9.72 1.06
CA PRO A 225 -10.79 -8.78 2.16
C PRO A 225 -11.41 -9.18 3.51
N THR A 226 -12.35 -10.13 3.52
CA THR A 226 -13.13 -10.48 4.72
C THR A 226 -13.16 -11.98 5.04
N VAL A 227 -12.78 -12.80 4.07
CA VAL A 227 -12.78 -14.27 4.19
C VAL A 227 -11.39 -14.81 3.90
N SER A 228 -10.92 -15.74 4.70
CA SER A 228 -9.62 -16.37 4.49
C SER A 228 -9.53 -17.03 3.12
N PHE A 229 -8.43 -16.80 2.41
CA PHE A 229 -8.17 -17.40 1.10
C PHE A 229 -8.18 -18.94 1.17
N ARG A 230 -7.80 -19.49 2.32
CA ARG A 230 -7.83 -20.93 2.59
C ARG A 230 -8.82 -21.20 3.72
N LEU A 231 -9.94 -21.82 3.40
CA LEU A 231 -11.04 -22.09 4.32
C LEU A 231 -10.64 -22.85 5.59
N GLN A 232 -9.57 -23.61 5.56
CA GLN A 232 -9.05 -24.30 6.75
C GLN A 232 -8.67 -23.33 7.89
N TYR A 233 -8.31 -22.10 7.58
CA TYR A 233 -7.97 -21.09 8.59
C TYR A 233 -9.18 -20.40 9.21
N GLU A 234 -10.38 -20.58 8.63
CA GLU A 234 -11.62 -20.12 9.26
C GLU A 234 -11.92 -20.85 10.57
N GLN A 235 -11.36 -22.06 10.74
CA GLN A 235 -11.55 -22.87 11.95
C GLN A 235 -10.53 -22.53 13.05
N GLN A 236 -9.58 -21.63 12.80
CA GLN A 236 -8.58 -21.25 13.79
C GLN A 236 -9.24 -20.54 14.98
N LYS A 237 -8.87 -20.97 16.18
CA LYS A 237 -9.33 -20.32 17.41
C LYS A 237 -8.41 -19.12 17.69
N TRP A 238 -9.00 -17.95 17.67
CA TRP A 238 -8.30 -16.70 17.93
C TRP A 238 -8.43 -16.28 19.40
N ASN A 239 -7.43 -15.52 19.88
CA ASN A 239 -7.49 -14.87 21.19
C ASN A 239 -8.60 -13.79 21.15
N PRO A 240 -9.58 -13.85 22.06
CA PRO A 240 -10.72 -12.92 22.03
C PRO A 240 -10.33 -11.49 22.37
N ASP A 241 -9.20 -11.26 23.09
CA ASP A 241 -8.72 -9.93 23.55
C ASP A 241 -9.88 -9.02 24.00
N PRO A 242 -10.66 -9.39 25.04
CA PRO A 242 -11.97 -8.81 25.35
C PRO A 242 -11.91 -7.30 25.64
N ASN A 243 -10.75 -6.82 26.11
CA ASN A 243 -10.52 -5.40 26.38
C ASN A 243 -9.80 -4.68 25.23
N GLY A 244 -9.42 -5.39 24.16
CA GLY A 244 -8.66 -4.84 23.05
C GLY A 244 -7.25 -4.37 23.39
N THR A 245 -6.70 -4.83 24.53
CA THR A 245 -5.42 -4.33 25.07
C THR A 245 -4.23 -4.77 24.24
N LEU A 246 -4.23 -6.01 23.78
CA LEU A 246 -3.17 -6.56 22.94
C LEU A 246 -3.18 -5.91 21.56
N LEU A 247 -4.36 -5.82 20.94
CA LEU A 247 -4.52 -5.15 19.66
C LEU A 247 -4.10 -3.68 19.74
N GLN A 248 -4.50 -2.98 20.80
CA GLN A 248 -4.13 -1.58 21.00
C GLN A 248 -2.61 -1.43 21.20
N ALA A 249 -1.97 -2.31 21.98
CA ALA A 249 -0.53 -2.29 22.19
C ALA A 249 0.22 -2.47 20.86
N TRP A 250 -0.22 -3.43 20.03
CA TRP A 250 0.32 -3.64 18.70
C TRP A 250 0.14 -2.42 17.79
N GLN A 251 -1.07 -1.88 17.67
CA GLN A 251 -1.37 -0.70 16.86
C GLN A 251 -0.55 0.53 17.26
N GLN A 252 -0.24 0.67 18.54
CA GLN A 252 0.49 1.82 19.09
C GLN A 252 2.01 1.59 19.19
N GLY A 253 2.51 0.43 18.78
CA GLY A 253 3.93 0.08 18.89
C GLY A 253 4.40 0.10 20.35
N ARG A 254 3.67 -0.61 21.23
CA ARG A 254 3.93 -0.73 22.67
C ARG A 254 3.83 -2.18 23.13
N THR A 255 4.30 -3.09 22.28
CA THR A 255 4.31 -4.53 22.56
C THR A 255 5.45 -4.93 23.49
N GLY A 256 6.47 -4.08 23.63
CA GLY A 256 7.72 -4.40 24.32
C GLY A 256 8.76 -5.05 23.42
N TYR A 257 8.45 -5.33 22.16
CA TYR A 257 9.40 -5.87 21.17
C TYR A 257 9.92 -4.73 20.31
N PRO A 258 11.18 -4.29 20.47
CA PRO A 258 11.68 -3.05 19.91
C PRO A 258 11.49 -2.93 18.39
N LEU A 259 11.72 -4.01 17.64
CA LEU A 259 11.60 -4.01 16.18
C LEU A 259 10.14 -3.87 15.72
N VAL A 260 9.21 -4.58 16.37
CA VAL A 260 7.77 -4.48 16.11
C VAL A 260 7.28 -3.08 16.44
N ASP A 261 7.66 -2.57 17.60
CA ASP A 261 7.23 -1.26 18.09
C ASP A 261 7.75 -0.13 17.19
N ALA A 262 9.02 -0.19 16.78
CA ALA A 262 9.59 0.77 15.86
C ALA A 262 8.87 0.79 14.51
N ALA A 263 8.57 -0.39 13.94
CA ALA A 263 7.85 -0.51 12.67
C ALA A 263 6.43 0.04 12.76
N MET A 264 5.69 -0.25 13.83
CA MET A 264 4.32 0.25 14.01
C MET A 264 4.29 1.76 14.27
N ARG A 265 5.29 2.31 14.96
CA ARG A 265 5.45 3.78 15.12
C ARG A 265 5.83 4.45 13.80
N GLN A 266 6.69 3.83 12.99
CA GLN A 266 7.00 4.31 11.64
C GLN A 266 5.74 4.33 10.78
N LEU A 267 4.94 3.23 10.78
CA LEU A 267 3.67 3.19 10.05
C LEU A 267 2.76 4.36 10.42
N TRP A 268 2.63 4.63 11.72
CA TRP A 268 1.79 5.72 12.19
C TRP A 268 2.31 7.11 11.78
N SER A 269 3.62 7.32 11.83
CA SER A 269 4.22 8.64 11.61
C SER A 269 4.32 9.03 10.14
N VAL A 270 4.61 8.06 9.25
CA VAL A 270 4.84 8.34 7.82
C VAL A 270 3.90 7.60 6.88
N GLY A 271 3.04 6.73 7.40
CA GLY A 271 2.11 5.94 6.58
C GLY A 271 2.79 4.86 5.73
N TRP A 272 4.01 4.44 6.09
CA TRP A 272 4.74 3.46 5.31
C TRP A 272 5.74 2.68 6.16
N MET A 273 6.00 1.44 5.78
CA MET A 273 7.10 0.63 6.29
C MET A 273 7.63 -0.33 5.22
N PRO A 274 8.91 -0.77 5.32
CA PRO A 274 9.48 -1.76 4.41
C PRO A 274 8.66 -3.06 4.39
N ASN A 275 8.59 -3.72 3.23
CA ASN A 275 7.81 -4.96 3.09
C ASN A 275 8.20 -6.05 4.09
N TYR A 276 9.50 -6.19 4.38
CA TYR A 276 9.97 -7.17 5.35
C TYR A 276 9.41 -6.91 6.75
N MET A 277 9.35 -5.64 7.14
CA MET A 277 8.76 -5.25 8.43
C MET A 277 7.26 -5.52 8.49
N ARG A 278 6.55 -5.39 7.36
CA ARG A 278 5.11 -5.77 7.29
C ARG A 278 4.91 -7.24 7.64
N HIS A 279 5.75 -8.13 7.13
CA HIS A 279 5.69 -9.56 7.49
C HIS A 279 5.99 -9.80 8.97
N ILE A 280 6.98 -9.10 9.54
CA ILE A 280 7.32 -9.26 10.96
C ILE A 280 6.15 -8.83 11.85
N VAL A 281 5.59 -7.65 11.63
CA VAL A 281 4.51 -7.14 12.47
C VAL A 281 3.20 -7.89 12.26
N ALA A 282 2.96 -8.41 11.05
CA ALA A 282 1.80 -9.26 10.76
C ALA A 282 1.96 -10.64 11.44
N GLY A 283 3.12 -11.28 11.31
CA GLY A 283 3.42 -12.53 12.01
C GLY A 283 3.32 -12.36 13.52
N PHE A 284 3.79 -11.24 14.07
CA PHE A 284 3.64 -10.97 15.50
C PHE A 284 2.17 -10.88 15.93
N LEU A 285 1.32 -10.21 15.15
CA LEU A 285 -0.12 -10.15 15.44
C LEU A 285 -0.76 -11.54 15.43
N ILE A 286 -0.47 -12.32 14.39
CA ILE A 286 -1.16 -13.59 14.10
C ILE A 286 -0.60 -14.73 14.97
N GLU A 287 0.73 -14.88 15.00
CA GLU A 287 1.38 -16.05 15.59
C GLU A 287 1.67 -15.87 17.09
N TYR A 288 2.09 -14.67 17.51
CA TYR A 288 2.46 -14.43 18.92
C TYR A 288 1.28 -13.94 19.76
N LEU A 289 0.50 -12.98 19.24
CA LEU A 289 -0.69 -12.48 19.95
C LEU A 289 -1.92 -13.35 19.69
N ASN A 290 -1.87 -14.20 18.68
CA ASN A 290 -2.98 -15.02 18.19
C ASN A 290 -4.26 -14.21 17.96
N LEU A 291 -4.12 -12.99 17.42
CA LEU A 291 -5.24 -12.12 17.06
C LEU A 291 -5.63 -12.31 15.60
N HIS A 292 -6.94 -12.22 15.33
CA HIS A 292 -7.48 -12.43 14.00
C HIS A 292 -6.84 -11.49 12.98
N TRP A 293 -6.40 -12.02 11.85
CA TRP A 293 -5.70 -11.31 10.77
C TRP A 293 -6.46 -10.08 10.26
N ILE A 294 -7.81 -10.10 10.30
CA ILE A 294 -8.65 -9.00 9.83
C ILE A 294 -8.40 -7.68 10.59
N HIS A 295 -7.96 -7.76 11.84
CA HIS A 295 -7.58 -6.56 12.61
C HIS A 295 -6.35 -5.88 12.03
N GLY A 296 -5.39 -6.67 11.58
CA GLY A 296 -4.17 -6.18 10.93
C GLY A 296 -4.45 -5.65 9.53
N GLU A 297 -5.24 -6.39 8.74
CA GLU A 297 -5.69 -5.96 7.41
C GLU A 297 -6.34 -4.58 7.48
N ARG A 298 -7.35 -4.41 8.34
CA ARG A 298 -8.06 -3.14 8.52
C ARG A 298 -7.18 -2.02 9.03
N TRP A 299 -6.23 -2.33 9.90
CA TRP A 299 -5.29 -1.34 10.41
C TRP A 299 -4.35 -0.86 9.31
N PHE A 300 -3.78 -1.76 8.55
CA PHE A 300 -2.92 -1.45 7.41
C PHE A 300 -3.68 -0.65 6.35
N HIS A 301 -4.90 -1.06 6.02
CA HIS A 301 -5.71 -0.33 5.06
C HIS A 301 -5.98 1.13 5.47
N LYS A 302 -6.13 1.38 6.77
CA LYS A 302 -6.38 2.73 7.33
C LYS A 302 -5.12 3.58 7.47
N THR A 303 -3.95 2.98 7.60
CA THR A 303 -2.73 3.70 8.00
C THR A 303 -1.67 3.77 6.90
N LEU A 304 -1.67 2.84 5.95
CA LEU A 304 -0.71 2.84 4.85
C LEU A 304 -1.12 3.83 3.75
N VAL A 305 -0.18 4.69 3.33
CA VAL A 305 -0.35 5.58 2.17
C VAL A 305 -0.44 4.77 0.87
N ASP A 306 0.26 3.65 0.79
CA ASP A 306 0.22 2.75 -0.35
C ASP A 306 -0.85 1.66 -0.24
N ALA A 307 -1.84 1.82 0.66
CA ALA A 307 -2.91 0.86 0.84
C ALA A 307 -3.64 0.57 -0.48
N ASP A 308 -3.72 -0.71 -0.81
CA ASP A 308 -4.37 -1.22 -2.01
C ASP A 308 -5.22 -2.42 -1.61
N VAL A 309 -6.51 -2.39 -1.94
CA VAL A 309 -7.46 -3.43 -1.47
C VAL A 309 -7.02 -4.82 -1.89
N ALA A 310 -6.61 -4.98 -3.17
CA ALA A 310 -6.21 -6.29 -3.68
C ALA A 310 -4.93 -6.79 -3.00
N ILE A 311 -3.92 -5.91 -2.91
CA ILE A 311 -2.62 -6.30 -2.36
C ILE A 311 -2.71 -6.53 -0.86
N ASN A 312 -3.39 -5.64 -0.14
CA ASN A 312 -3.53 -5.75 1.30
C ASN A 312 -4.26 -7.04 1.68
N ALA A 313 -5.43 -7.29 1.08
CA ALA A 313 -6.20 -8.51 1.32
C ALA A 313 -5.45 -9.80 0.93
N TYR A 314 -4.69 -9.76 -0.17
CA TYR A 314 -3.94 -10.93 -0.63
C TYR A 314 -2.72 -11.26 0.26
N MET A 315 -2.13 -10.25 0.89
CA MET A 315 -0.91 -10.42 1.69
C MET A 315 -1.19 -10.76 3.16
N TRP A 316 -2.39 -10.52 3.65
CA TRP A 316 -2.88 -10.92 4.97
C TRP A 316 -3.48 -12.31 4.95
#